data_26cfe371fecf8191cc7902d5b24091ea
#
_entry.id   26cfe371fecf8191cc7902d5b24091ea
#
_cell.length_a   1.000
_cell.length_b   1.000
_cell.length_c   1.000
_cell.angle_alpha   90.00
_cell.angle_beta   90.00
_cell.angle_gamma   90.00
#
_symmetry.space_group_name_H-M   'P 1'
#
loop_
_entity.id
_entity.type
_entity.pdbx_description
1 polymer ?
#
loop_
_entity_poly.entity_id
_entity_poly.type
_entity_poly.pdbx_seq_one_letter_code
_entity_poly.pdbx_strand_id
1 'polypeptide(L)'
;MFYDAMARKGWKPSANDMEHVVKIHNAVNEKAWAHVMAWERRHCDSCPDPKLLKFRGRPKDYSPKARFLNFLGYKLPFDRHDWVVDRCGTEVRYVIDFYNAVSYGGVAPVAMHLDVRPALDSPSSAMDRLAVQLGWMLSGEWARKPRAKPASDVET
;
A
#
# COMPACT_ATOMS: atom_id res chain seq x y z
N MET A 1 -3.12 -9.73 -20.96
CA MET A 1 -2.97 -8.46 -20.25
C MET A 1 -1.73 -8.42 -19.33
N PHE A 2 -1.60 -9.23 -18.25
CA PHE A 2 -0.36 -9.28 -17.43
C PHE A 2 0.83 -9.84 -18.20
N TYR A 3 0.64 -10.95 -18.91
CA TYR A 3 1.64 -11.56 -19.77
C TYR A 3 2.26 -10.56 -20.75
N ASP A 4 1.43 -9.81 -21.46
CA ASP A 4 1.87 -8.81 -22.44
C ASP A 4 2.63 -7.65 -21.78
N ALA A 5 2.26 -7.27 -20.55
CA ALA A 5 2.95 -6.24 -19.79
C ALA A 5 4.35 -6.70 -19.35
N MET A 6 4.49 -7.96 -18.97
CA MET A 6 5.77 -8.58 -18.63
C MET A 6 6.65 -8.80 -19.86
N ALA A 7 6.07 -9.27 -20.97
CA ALA A 7 6.77 -9.45 -22.24
C ALA A 7 7.31 -8.11 -22.78
N ARG A 8 6.57 -7.01 -22.66
CA ARG A 8 7.06 -5.66 -23.04
C ARG A 8 8.25 -5.19 -22.18
N LYS A 9 8.40 -5.71 -20.96
CA LYS A 9 9.55 -5.45 -20.08
C LYS A 9 10.74 -6.41 -20.33
N GLY A 10 10.66 -7.27 -21.34
CA GLY A 10 11.69 -8.25 -21.69
C GLY A 10 11.68 -9.52 -20.84
N TRP A 11 10.66 -9.74 -20.02
CA TRP A 11 10.50 -10.93 -19.20
C TRP A 11 9.81 -12.02 -20.01
N LYS A 12 10.26 -13.28 -19.83
CA LYS A 12 9.65 -14.46 -20.47
C LYS A 12 9.03 -15.35 -19.39
N PRO A 13 7.85 -14.99 -18.84
CA PRO A 13 7.20 -15.81 -17.83
C PRO A 13 6.72 -17.13 -18.45
N SER A 14 6.83 -18.23 -17.72
CA SER A 14 6.20 -19.47 -18.11
C SER A 14 4.68 -19.41 -17.87
N ALA A 15 3.90 -20.18 -18.62
CA ALA A 15 2.45 -20.24 -18.41
C ALA A 15 2.08 -20.73 -17.00
N ASN A 16 2.88 -21.64 -16.43
CA ASN A 16 2.67 -22.18 -15.08
C ASN A 16 2.92 -21.13 -13.98
N ASP A 17 3.86 -20.21 -14.22
CA ASP A 17 4.16 -19.15 -13.24
C ASP A 17 3.07 -18.08 -13.21
N MET A 18 2.33 -17.91 -14.32
CA MET A 18 1.32 -16.85 -14.46
C MET A 18 0.17 -17.00 -13.47
N GLU A 19 -0.24 -18.21 -13.14
CA GLU A 19 -1.30 -18.42 -12.14
C GLU A 19 -0.88 -17.92 -10.77
N HIS A 20 0.35 -18.24 -10.34
CA HIS A 20 0.91 -17.77 -9.08
C HIS A 20 1.10 -16.25 -9.06
N VAL A 21 1.60 -15.67 -10.15
CA VAL A 21 1.77 -14.23 -10.30
C VAL A 21 0.44 -13.49 -10.18
N VAL A 22 -0.62 -14.00 -10.82
CA VAL A 22 -1.96 -13.41 -10.73
C VAL A 22 -2.52 -13.50 -9.31
N LYS A 23 -2.36 -14.66 -8.65
CA LYS A 23 -2.82 -14.83 -7.25
C LYS A 23 -2.13 -13.85 -6.29
N ILE A 24 -0.80 -13.74 -6.40
CA ILE A 24 -0.03 -12.80 -5.58
C ILE A 24 -0.46 -11.36 -5.85
N HIS A 25 -0.61 -11.00 -7.13
CA HIS A 25 -1.02 -9.66 -7.52
C HIS A 25 -2.41 -9.31 -6.99
N ASN A 26 -3.36 -10.23 -7.07
CA ASN A 26 -4.71 -10.04 -6.54
C ASN A 26 -4.69 -9.87 -5.02
N ALA A 27 -3.97 -10.71 -4.30
CA ALA A 27 -3.83 -10.60 -2.85
C ALA A 27 -3.20 -9.25 -2.43
N VAL A 28 -2.21 -8.76 -3.18
CA VAL A 28 -1.59 -7.45 -2.93
C VAL A 28 -2.58 -6.31 -3.21
N ASN A 29 -3.37 -6.40 -4.29
CA ASN A 29 -4.39 -5.41 -4.60
C ASN A 29 -5.50 -5.38 -3.54
N GLU A 30 -5.97 -6.52 -3.09
CA GLU A 30 -6.96 -6.62 -1.99
C GLU A 30 -6.43 -6.00 -0.71
N LYS A 31 -5.17 -6.29 -0.36
CA LYS A 31 -4.53 -5.67 0.80
C LYS A 31 -4.40 -4.15 0.65
N ALA A 32 -4.00 -3.67 -0.53
CA ALA A 32 -3.93 -2.25 -0.81
C ALA A 32 -5.31 -1.57 -0.71
N TRP A 33 -6.35 -2.23 -1.25
CA TRP A 33 -7.73 -1.76 -1.13
C TRP A 33 -8.21 -1.70 0.30
N ALA A 34 -7.92 -2.72 1.11
CA ALA A 34 -8.26 -2.70 2.54
C ALA A 34 -7.61 -1.52 3.28
N HIS A 35 -6.38 -1.14 2.93
CA HIS A 35 -5.74 0.06 3.47
C HIS A 35 -6.40 1.35 2.99
N VAL A 36 -6.82 1.44 1.71
CA VAL A 36 -7.61 2.57 1.20
C VAL A 36 -8.91 2.69 1.99
N MET A 37 -9.65 1.59 2.14
CA MET A 37 -10.91 1.57 2.90
C MET A 37 -10.73 1.96 4.37
N ALA A 38 -9.57 1.69 4.96
CA ALA A 38 -9.27 2.16 6.32
C ALA A 38 -9.19 3.69 6.41
N TRP A 39 -8.74 4.37 5.34
CA TRP A 39 -8.79 5.83 5.22
C TRP A 39 -10.23 6.32 4.94
N GLU A 40 -10.95 5.67 4.02
CA GLU A 40 -12.31 6.05 3.63
C GLU A 40 -13.35 5.87 4.74
N ARG A 41 -13.12 4.99 5.73
CA ARG A 41 -13.99 4.85 6.91
C ARG A 41 -14.29 6.16 7.64
N ARG A 42 -13.42 7.15 7.51
CA ARG A 42 -13.62 8.49 8.10
C ARG A 42 -14.71 9.30 7.39
N HIS A 43 -15.08 8.85 6.21
CA HIS A 43 -16.06 9.49 5.34
C HIS A 43 -17.28 8.60 5.07
N CYS A 44 -17.45 7.52 5.86
CA CYS A 44 -18.54 6.54 5.63
C CYS A 44 -19.94 7.16 5.72
N ASP A 45 -20.12 8.21 6.51
CA ASP A 45 -21.39 8.91 6.62
C ASP A 45 -21.74 9.69 5.33
N SER A 46 -20.74 10.21 4.64
CA SER A 46 -20.89 10.94 3.39
C SER A 46 -20.76 10.07 2.15
N CYS A 47 -20.01 8.99 2.24
CA CYS A 47 -19.80 8.04 1.15
C CYS A 47 -19.61 6.61 1.68
N PRO A 48 -20.67 5.81 1.73
CA PRO A 48 -20.61 4.44 2.22
C PRO A 48 -19.95 3.46 1.24
N ASP A 49 -19.90 3.77 -0.06
CA ASP A 49 -19.41 2.87 -1.12
C ASP A 49 -18.45 3.59 -2.08
N PRO A 50 -17.22 3.89 -1.63
CA PRO A 50 -16.20 4.46 -2.50
C PRO A 50 -15.74 3.45 -3.56
N LYS A 51 -15.45 3.91 -4.78
CA LYS A 51 -15.11 3.05 -5.94
C LYS A 51 -13.74 3.38 -6.49
N LEU A 52 -13.00 2.35 -6.88
CA LEU A 52 -11.75 2.53 -7.60
C LEU A 52 -12.03 2.92 -9.05
N LEU A 53 -11.61 4.12 -9.46
CA LEU A 53 -11.77 4.61 -10.83
C LEU A 53 -10.59 4.27 -11.72
N LYS A 54 -9.39 4.54 -11.24
CA LYS A 54 -8.16 4.43 -12.05
C LYS A 54 -7.00 3.95 -11.19
N PHE A 55 -6.08 3.24 -11.79
CA PHE A 55 -4.78 2.94 -11.20
C PHE A 55 -3.67 3.23 -12.21
N ARG A 56 -2.52 3.69 -11.73
CA ARG A 56 -1.36 4.00 -12.53
C ARG A 56 -0.07 3.59 -11.81
N GLY A 57 0.72 2.70 -12.43
CA GLY A 57 2.07 2.39 -11.97
C GLY A 57 3.04 3.54 -12.23
N ARG A 58 3.85 3.88 -11.23
CA ARG A 58 4.90 4.91 -11.28
C ARG A 58 6.22 4.42 -10.66
N PRO A 59 6.82 3.33 -11.15
CA PRO A 59 7.96 2.68 -10.50
C PRO A 59 9.22 3.56 -10.38
N LYS A 60 9.36 4.57 -11.23
CA LYS A 60 10.52 5.49 -11.24
C LYS A 60 10.25 6.86 -10.61
N ASP A 61 9.02 7.10 -10.14
CA ASP A 61 8.61 8.38 -9.59
C ASP A 61 8.38 8.26 -8.09
N TYR A 62 9.43 8.53 -7.32
CA TYR A 62 9.37 8.44 -5.87
C TYR A 62 8.51 9.54 -5.25
N SER A 63 7.68 9.15 -4.27
CA SER A 63 6.87 10.10 -3.52
C SER A 63 7.74 11.04 -2.69
N PRO A 64 7.28 12.28 -2.38
CA PRO A 64 8.03 13.20 -1.50
C PRO A 64 8.41 12.57 -0.16
N LYS A 65 7.52 11.76 0.43
CA LYS A 65 7.79 11.01 1.66
C LYS A 65 8.94 10.01 1.46
N ALA A 66 8.91 9.24 0.37
CA ALA A 66 9.96 8.26 0.07
C ALA A 66 11.33 8.93 -0.12
N ARG A 67 11.37 10.07 -0.81
CA ARG A 67 12.60 10.87 -0.98
C ARG A 67 13.13 11.38 0.36
N PHE A 68 12.26 11.92 1.21
CA PHE A 68 12.63 12.40 2.53
C PHE A 68 13.16 11.27 3.43
N LEU A 69 12.47 10.12 3.46
CA LEU A 69 12.93 8.97 4.22
C LEU A 69 14.27 8.43 3.69
N ASN A 70 14.48 8.45 2.38
CA ASN A 70 15.76 8.05 1.79
C ASN A 70 16.91 8.98 2.20
N PHE A 71 16.66 10.28 2.28
CA PHE A 71 17.63 11.24 2.83
C PHE A 71 18.02 10.91 4.29
N LEU A 72 17.10 10.34 5.08
CA LEU A 72 17.35 9.85 6.43
C LEU A 72 17.97 8.43 6.48
N GLY A 73 18.33 7.84 5.33
CA GLY A 73 18.99 6.53 5.25
C GLY A 73 18.05 5.34 5.09
N TYR A 74 16.74 5.53 4.94
CA TYR A 74 15.79 4.44 4.68
C TYR A 74 15.83 4.03 3.20
N LYS A 75 15.52 2.75 2.94
CA LYS A 75 15.47 2.22 1.58
C LYS A 75 14.30 2.83 0.79
N LEU A 76 14.55 3.10 -0.49
CA LEU A 76 13.49 3.51 -1.42
C LEU A 76 12.50 2.37 -1.68
N PRO A 77 11.23 2.69 -2.01
CA PRO A 77 10.28 1.70 -2.48
C PRO A 77 10.75 1.13 -3.83
N PHE A 78 10.52 -0.16 -4.04
CA PHE A 78 10.85 -0.80 -5.32
C PHE A 78 9.80 -0.57 -6.40
N ASP A 79 8.56 -0.20 -6.00
CA ASP A 79 7.48 0.16 -6.91
C ASP A 79 6.56 1.20 -6.24
N ARG A 80 5.83 1.95 -7.06
CA ARG A 80 4.80 2.90 -6.64
C ARG A 80 3.61 2.84 -7.58
N HIS A 81 2.41 2.83 -7.00
CA HIS A 81 1.17 3.00 -7.72
C HIS A 81 0.39 4.21 -7.19
N ASP A 82 -0.27 4.92 -8.10
CA ASP A 82 -1.26 5.94 -7.77
C ASP A 82 -2.65 5.39 -8.13
N TRP A 83 -3.54 5.34 -7.14
CA TRP A 83 -4.94 4.95 -7.33
C TRP A 83 -5.83 6.18 -7.19
N VAL A 84 -6.85 6.29 -8.05
CA VAL A 84 -7.89 7.32 -7.95
C VAL A 84 -9.18 6.64 -7.53
N VAL A 85 -9.72 7.10 -6.42
CA VAL A 85 -10.95 6.59 -5.80
C VAL A 85 -12.03 7.65 -5.95
N ASP A 86 -13.21 7.24 -6.40
CA ASP A 86 -14.42 8.06 -6.33
C ASP A 86 -15.00 7.97 -4.92
N ARG A 87 -14.94 9.08 -4.23
CA ARG A 87 -15.63 9.29 -2.95
C ARG A 87 -16.95 9.99 -3.23
N CYS A 88 -17.91 9.25 -3.76
CA CYS A 88 -19.25 9.72 -4.09
C CYS A 88 -19.28 11.07 -4.83
N GLY A 89 -18.59 11.13 -5.97
CA GLY A 89 -18.47 12.30 -6.84
C GLY A 89 -17.22 13.15 -6.60
N THR A 90 -16.38 12.81 -5.63
CA THR A 90 -15.09 13.47 -5.38
C THR A 90 -13.93 12.51 -5.67
N GLU A 91 -13.11 12.84 -6.66
CA GLU A 91 -11.91 12.04 -6.94
C GLU A 91 -10.83 12.27 -5.88
N VAL A 92 -10.41 11.20 -5.20
CA VAL A 92 -9.33 11.22 -4.21
C VAL A 92 -8.20 10.33 -4.70
N ARG A 93 -6.99 10.89 -4.78
CA ARG A 93 -5.81 10.15 -5.19
C ARG A 93 -5.09 9.55 -4.00
N TYR A 94 -4.78 8.27 -4.08
CA TYR A 94 -3.99 7.51 -3.13
C TYR A 94 -2.62 7.18 -3.71
N VAL A 95 -1.59 7.36 -2.91
CA VAL A 95 -0.21 6.92 -3.21
C VAL A 95 0.05 5.64 -2.45
N ILE A 96 0.52 4.62 -3.17
CA ILE A 96 0.87 3.30 -2.65
C ILE A 96 2.34 3.07 -2.95
N ASP A 97 3.19 3.14 -1.94
CA ASP A 97 4.60 2.82 -2.04
C ASP A 97 4.84 1.38 -1.54
N PHE A 98 5.53 0.58 -2.34
CA PHE A 98 5.82 -0.83 -2.07
C PHE A 98 7.27 -1.00 -1.61
N TYR A 99 7.46 -1.54 -0.41
CA TYR A 99 8.77 -1.78 0.18
C TYR A 99 9.01 -3.27 0.39
N ASN A 100 10.25 -3.71 0.14
CA ASN A 100 10.66 -5.04 0.59
C ASN A 100 10.76 -5.03 2.12
N ALA A 101 10.00 -5.89 2.79
CA ALA A 101 10.19 -6.08 4.21
C ALA A 101 11.49 -6.86 4.45
N VAL A 102 12.30 -6.38 5.38
CA VAL A 102 13.52 -7.07 5.79
C VAL A 102 13.11 -8.29 6.62
N SER A 103 13.41 -9.49 6.13
CA SER A 103 13.24 -10.70 6.90
C SER A 103 14.37 -10.81 7.92
N TYR A 104 14.07 -10.69 9.18
CA TYR A 104 15.00 -11.07 10.24
C TYR A 104 14.94 -12.59 10.38
N GLY A 105 16.00 -13.29 9.97
CA GLY A 105 16.14 -14.72 10.23
C GLY A 105 16.07 -15.68 9.05
N GLY A 106 16.26 -15.21 7.81
CA GLY A 106 16.66 -16.07 6.68
C GLY A 106 15.63 -17.00 6.04
N VAL A 107 14.46 -17.21 6.60
CA VAL A 107 13.39 -18.06 6.04
C VAL A 107 12.05 -17.36 6.25
N ALA A 108 11.78 -16.31 5.50
CA ALA A 108 10.44 -15.77 5.47
C ALA A 108 9.98 -15.63 4.01
N PRO A 109 8.70 -15.92 3.71
CA PRO A 109 8.13 -15.57 2.42
C PRO A 109 8.35 -14.07 2.19
N VAL A 110 8.49 -13.66 0.94
CA VAL A 110 8.72 -12.25 0.53
C VAL A 110 7.71 -11.36 1.24
N ALA A 111 8.08 -10.84 2.40
CA ALA A 111 7.22 -9.95 3.14
C ALA A 111 7.27 -8.59 2.46
N MET A 112 6.12 -8.11 2.01
CA MET A 112 5.95 -6.82 1.37
C MET A 112 5.24 -5.87 2.33
N HIS A 113 5.82 -4.70 2.54
CA HIS A 113 5.17 -3.62 3.28
C HIS A 113 4.57 -2.60 2.30
N LEU A 114 3.29 -2.29 2.50
CA LEU A 114 2.57 -1.28 1.73
C LEU A 114 2.38 -0.03 2.58
N ASP A 115 2.82 1.11 2.06
CA ASP A 115 2.52 2.42 2.63
C ASP A 115 1.45 3.09 1.75
N VAL A 116 0.20 3.02 2.22
CA VAL A 116 -0.98 3.53 1.51
C VAL A 116 -1.48 4.79 2.21
N ARG A 117 -1.62 5.87 1.45
CA ARG A 117 -2.03 7.16 1.99
C ARG A 117 -2.67 8.07 0.95
N PRO A 118 -3.60 8.97 1.32
CA PRO A 118 -4.10 10.01 0.40
C PRO A 118 -2.94 10.90 -0.07
N ALA A 119 -2.94 11.29 -1.34
CA ALA A 119 -1.97 12.26 -1.87
C ALA A 119 -2.22 13.65 -1.25
N LEU A 120 -1.17 14.47 -1.15
CA LEU A 120 -1.27 15.85 -0.64
C LEU A 120 -1.58 16.83 -1.79
N ASP A 121 -2.58 16.54 -2.58
CA ASP A 121 -3.02 17.34 -3.72
C ASP A 121 -4.36 18.06 -3.48
N SER A 122 -4.98 17.83 -2.34
CA SER A 122 -6.17 18.55 -1.89
C SER A 122 -6.09 18.90 -0.40
N PRO A 123 -6.75 19.99 0.05
CA PRO A 123 -6.83 20.33 1.47
C PRO A 123 -7.48 19.23 2.31
N SER A 124 -8.53 18.57 1.78
CA SER A 124 -9.20 17.46 2.47
C SER A 124 -8.26 16.28 2.72
N SER A 125 -7.46 15.89 1.73
CA SER A 125 -6.47 14.82 1.87
C SER A 125 -5.37 15.17 2.88
N ALA A 126 -4.97 16.44 2.94
CA ALA A 126 -4.03 16.92 3.95
C ALA A 126 -4.63 16.85 5.36
N MET A 127 -5.89 17.25 5.52
CA MET A 127 -6.60 17.14 6.79
C MET A 127 -6.80 15.69 7.23
N ASP A 128 -7.14 14.79 6.32
CA ASP A 128 -7.26 13.36 6.60
C ASP A 128 -5.95 12.81 7.18
N ARG A 129 -4.82 13.15 6.54
CA ARG A 129 -3.50 12.69 7.02
C ARG A 129 -3.14 13.29 8.38
N LEU A 130 -3.41 14.59 8.58
CA LEU A 130 -3.15 15.26 9.85
C LEU A 130 -3.99 14.66 10.98
N ALA A 131 -5.28 14.42 10.74
CA ALA A 131 -6.18 13.86 11.73
C ALA A 131 -5.80 12.42 12.13
N VAL A 132 -5.36 11.59 11.16
CA VAL A 132 -4.84 10.24 11.46
C VAL A 132 -3.54 10.33 12.26
N GLN A 133 -2.62 11.23 11.89
CA GLN A 133 -1.36 11.40 12.61
C GLN A 133 -1.57 11.89 14.04
N LEU A 134 -2.47 12.86 14.24
CA LEU A 134 -2.83 13.35 15.58
C LEU A 134 -3.52 12.26 16.40
N GLY A 135 -4.47 11.52 15.81
CA GLY A 135 -5.15 10.41 16.48
C GLY A 135 -4.15 9.34 16.94
N TRP A 136 -3.18 8.99 16.10
CA TRP A 136 -2.12 8.04 16.44
C TRP A 136 -1.22 8.56 17.58
N MET A 137 -0.85 9.86 17.55
CA MET A 137 -0.06 10.47 18.64
C MET A 137 -0.83 10.52 19.96
N LEU A 138 -2.12 10.86 19.91
CA LEU A 138 -2.98 10.97 21.10
C LEU A 138 -3.35 9.60 21.68
N SER A 139 -3.47 8.56 20.88
CA SER A 139 -3.76 7.19 21.34
C SER A 139 -2.61 6.57 22.14
N GLY A 140 -1.41 7.12 22.07
CA GLY A 140 -0.19 6.57 22.70
C GLY A 140 0.26 5.25 22.09
N GLU A 141 -0.31 4.83 20.94
CA GLU A 141 0.07 3.57 20.28
C GLU A 141 1.53 3.55 19.84
N TRP A 142 2.13 4.70 19.56
CA TRP A 142 3.56 4.83 19.26
C TRP A 142 4.47 4.36 20.42
N ALA A 143 3.98 4.40 21.66
CA ALA A 143 4.71 3.95 22.85
C ALA A 143 4.55 2.43 23.11
N ARG A 144 3.60 1.77 22.44
CA ARG A 144 3.38 0.32 22.57
C ARG A 144 4.36 -0.43 21.69
N LYS A 145 5.31 -1.15 22.29
CA LYS A 145 6.15 -2.10 21.54
C LYS A 145 5.25 -3.11 20.81
N PRO A 146 5.56 -3.46 19.54
CA PRO A 146 4.84 -4.53 18.85
C PRO A 146 4.89 -5.78 19.72
N ARG A 147 3.73 -6.28 20.16
CA ARG A 147 3.64 -7.59 20.80
C ARG A 147 4.07 -8.61 19.75
N ALA A 148 5.20 -9.26 19.96
CA ALA A 148 5.55 -10.44 19.21
C ALA A 148 4.37 -11.42 19.36
N LYS A 149 3.75 -11.84 18.26
CA LYS A 149 2.79 -12.94 18.28
C LYS A 149 3.52 -14.14 18.85
N PRO A 150 2.97 -14.83 19.89
CA PRO A 150 3.52 -16.11 20.31
C PRO A 150 3.45 -17.08 19.13
N ALA A 151 4.55 -17.78 18.89
CA ALA A 151 4.64 -18.86 17.93
C ALA A 151 3.95 -20.12 18.52
N SER A 152 2.63 -20.09 18.65
CA SER A 152 1.81 -21.24 18.98
C SER A 152 0.56 -21.10 18.12
N ASP A 153 0.46 -21.93 17.14
CA ASP A 153 -0.70 -22.58 16.51
C ASP A 153 -0.37 -22.91 15.06
N VAL A 154 0.70 -23.73 14.89
CA VAL A 154 0.79 -24.64 13.76
C VAL A 154 0.67 -26.02 14.40
N GLU A 155 -0.54 -26.45 14.71
CA GLU A 155 -0.87 -27.83 14.92
C GLU A 155 -1.51 -28.41 13.67
N THR A 156 -0.82 -29.46 13.19
CA THR A 156 -1.23 -30.62 12.37
C THR A 156 -2.25 -30.39 11.26
#